data_17ca9080e2fc77a80b7bf2a38b0e173b
#
_entry.id   17ca9080e2fc77a80b7bf2a38b0e173b
#
_cell.length_a   1.000
_cell.length_b   1.000
_cell.length_c   1.000
_cell.angle_alpha   90.00
_cell.angle_beta   90.00
_cell.angle_gamma   90.00
#
_symmetry.space_group_name_H-M   'P 1'
#
loop_
_entity.id
_entity.type
_entity.pdbx_description
1 polymer ?
#
loop_
_entity_poly.entity_id
_entity_poly.type
_entity_poly.pdbx_seq_one_letter_code
_entity_poly.pdbx_strand_id
1 'polypeptide(L)'
;MQIIPSGQPWQKPHVAPAEHRLAMLRLAVVDDHADWSAHGQANHTSAYPITINPLEIERDQPSYTIDTVRTLRKSAPDTRFIWLIGSDQLANFHTWRDWRDILTYTHIAVAQRAGHEISYEQLSDPQLCDYYRQNHCEVSDSVWRQQRSGLFIEFPAPAIAVSSTQIRAQIRTGQTTPDITKSVEKYILEHDLYK
;
A
#
# COMPACT_ATOMS: atom_id res chain seq x y z
N MET A 1 11.22 -3.31 -1.70
CA MET A 1 9.81 -3.05 -1.25
C MET A 1 8.99 -4.31 -1.49
N GLN A 2 8.04 -4.66 -0.57
CA GLN A 2 7.11 -5.79 -0.81
C GLN A 2 5.70 -5.27 -1.01
N ILE A 3 5.01 -5.78 -2.04
CA ILE A 3 3.58 -5.58 -2.24
C ILE A 3 2.87 -6.83 -1.73
N ILE A 4 1.94 -6.66 -0.79
CA ILE A 4 1.15 -7.75 -0.23
C ILE A 4 -0.29 -7.58 -0.70
N PRO A 5 -0.71 -8.30 -1.77
CA PRO A 5 -2.08 -8.21 -2.23
C PRO A 5 -3.02 -8.86 -1.22
N SER A 6 -4.08 -8.12 -0.87
CA SER A 6 -5.09 -8.61 0.06
C SER A 6 -5.78 -9.88 -0.47
N GLY A 7 -5.91 -10.91 0.32
CA GLY A 7 -6.65 -12.13 -0.05
C GLY A 7 -8.15 -11.87 -0.04
N GLN A 8 -8.71 -11.63 1.14
CA GLN A 8 -10.12 -11.33 1.37
C GLN A 8 -10.26 -9.92 1.98
N PRO A 9 -10.32 -8.86 1.14
CA PRO A 9 -10.38 -7.48 1.63
C PRO A 9 -11.74 -7.20 2.29
N TRP A 10 -11.72 -6.91 3.58
CA TRP A 10 -12.94 -6.66 4.34
C TRP A 10 -13.53 -5.26 4.09
N GLN A 11 -12.72 -4.31 3.60
CA GLN A 11 -13.13 -2.92 3.34
C GLN A 11 -13.67 -2.67 1.93
N LYS A 12 -13.47 -3.59 1.00
CA LYS A 12 -13.79 -3.38 -0.42
C LYS A 12 -14.64 -4.51 -0.98
N PRO A 13 -15.97 -4.37 -1.00
CA PRO A 13 -16.82 -5.28 -1.76
C PRO A 13 -16.55 -5.15 -3.27
N HIS A 14 -16.82 -6.20 -4.02
CA HIS A 14 -16.73 -6.23 -5.49
C HIS A 14 -15.33 -5.98 -6.07
N VAL A 15 -14.32 -6.62 -5.50
CA VAL A 15 -12.98 -6.69 -6.11
C VAL A 15 -12.85 -7.93 -6.99
N ALA A 16 -12.00 -7.87 -8.00
CA ALA A 16 -11.65 -9.04 -8.80
C ALA A 16 -11.11 -10.18 -7.90
N PRO A 17 -11.31 -11.45 -8.27
CA PRO A 17 -10.74 -12.59 -7.56
C PRO A 17 -9.24 -12.41 -7.26
N ALA A 18 -8.78 -13.01 -6.15
CA ALA A 18 -7.41 -12.79 -5.67
C ALA A 18 -6.35 -13.21 -6.69
N GLU A 19 -6.60 -14.28 -7.44
CA GLU A 19 -5.75 -14.78 -8.52
C GLU A 19 -5.55 -13.77 -9.65
N HIS A 20 -6.63 -13.11 -10.08
CA HIS A 20 -6.54 -12.07 -11.12
C HIS A 20 -5.80 -10.84 -10.60
N ARG A 21 -6.02 -10.44 -9.33
CA ARG A 21 -5.30 -9.32 -8.73
C ARG A 21 -3.81 -9.60 -8.62
N LEU A 22 -3.45 -10.84 -8.26
CA LEU A 22 -2.06 -11.29 -8.20
C LEU A 22 -1.41 -11.33 -9.59
N ALA A 23 -2.13 -11.82 -10.61
CA ALA A 23 -1.66 -11.84 -12.00
C ALA A 23 -1.41 -10.42 -12.52
N MET A 24 -2.36 -9.50 -12.34
CA MET A 24 -2.20 -8.10 -12.74
C MET A 24 -1.02 -7.42 -12.04
N LEU A 25 -0.81 -7.67 -10.74
CA LEU A 25 0.36 -7.15 -10.02
C LEU A 25 1.68 -7.69 -10.57
N ARG A 26 1.75 -8.97 -10.91
CA ARG A 26 2.95 -9.56 -11.52
C ARG A 26 3.27 -8.90 -12.87
N LEU A 27 2.27 -8.67 -13.70
CA LEU A 27 2.45 -7.98 -14.97
C LEU A 27 2.93 -6.54 -14.76
N ALA A 28 2.30 -5.79 -13.85
CA ALA A 28 2.68 -4.42 -13.55
C ALA A 28 4.13 -4.30 -13.06
N VAL A 29 4.58 -5.22 -12.20
CA VAL A 29 5.97 -5.22 -11.69
C VAL A 29 6.97 -5.54 -12.80
N VAL A 30 6.63 -6.44 -13.73
CA VAL A 30 7.50 -6.77 -14.88
C VAL A 30 7.60 -5.58 -15.83
N ASP A 31 6.48 -4.93 -16.15
CA ASP A 31 6.45 -3.76 -17.03
C ASP A 31 7.23 -2.59 -16.42
N ASP A 32 7.07 -2.32 -15.12
CA ASP A 32 7.82 -1.28 -14.42
C ASP A 32 9.33 -1.51 -14.51
N HIS A 33 9.79 -2.74 -14.33
CA HIS A 33 11.19 -3.09 -14.50
C HIS A 33 11.69 -2.91 -15.95
N ALA A 34 10.86 -3.21 -16.95
CA ALA A 34 11.21 -3.06 -18.36
C ALA A 34 11.29 -1.59 -18.77
N ASP A 35 10.32 -0.76 -18.39
CA ASP A 35 10.31 0.67 -18.67
C ASP A 35 11.49 1.39 -18.02
N TRP A 36 11.82 1.03 -16.80
CA TRP A 36 12.98 1.56 -16.07
C TRP A 36 14.31 1.27 -16.80
N SER A 37 14.44 0.07 -17.36
CA SER A 37 15.61 -0.34 -18.11
C SER A 37 15.72 0.37 -19.47
N ALA A 38 14.58 0.63 -20.12
CA ALA A 38 14.52 1.24 -21.45
C ALA A 38 14.88 2.73 -21.47
N HIS A 39 14.63 3.46 -20.37
CA HIS A 39 14.92 4.89 -20.27
C HIS A 39 16.38 5.23 -19.91
N GLY A 40 17.29 4.25 -19.98
CA GLY A 40 18.75 4.50 -19.90
C GLY A 40 19.25 5.01 -18.54
N GLN A 41 18.44 4.98 -17.52
CA GLN A 41 18.86 5.27 -16.14
C GLN A 41 19.56 4.06 -15.51
N ALA A 42 20.56 3.54 -16.23
CA ALA A 42 21.35 2.37 -15.82
C ALA A 42 22.08 2.53 -14.47
N ASN A 43 22.06 3.71 -13.88
CA ASN A 43 22.65 3.97 -12.57
C ASN A 43 21.68 3.89 -11.40
N HIS A 44 20.39 3.65 -11.65
CA HIS A 44 19.42 3.29 -10.66
C HIS A 44 18.93 1.85 -10.92
N THR A 45 19.84 0.86 -10.80
CA THR A 45 19.36 -0.43 -10.27
C THR A 45 18.62 -0.06 -9.02
N SER A 46 17.29 -0.23 -9.02
CA SER A 46 16.49 0.05 -7.84
C SER A 46 17.19 -0.66 -6.69
N ALA A 47 17.84 0.11 -5.81
CA ALA A 47 18.52 -0.46 -4.64
C ALA A 47 17.51 -1.27 -3.79
N TYR A 48 16.25 -1.18 -4.15
CA TYR A 48 15.12 -1.82 -3.47
C TYR A 48 14.18 -2.46 -4.49
N PRO A 49 14.43 -3.71 -4.91
CA PRO A 49 13.55 -4.43 -5.83
C PRO A 49 12.13 -4.51 -5.27
N ILE A 50 11.14 -4.32 -6.15
CA ILE A 50 9.75 -4.58 -5.81
C ILE A 50 9.51 -6.08 -5.91
N THR A 51 9.00 -6.68 -4.83
CA THR A 51 8.63 -8.09 -4.78
C THR A 51 7.17 -8.24 -4.37
N ILE A 52 6.54 -9.32 -4.81
CA ILE A 52 5.16 -9.65 -4.43
C ILE A 52 5.21 -10.75 -3.38
N ASN A 53 4.55 -10.51 -2.25
CA ASN A 53 4.41 -11.49 -1.19
C ASN A 53 2.93 -11.92 -1.11
N PRO A 54 2.57 -13.16 -1.49
CA PRO A 54 1.18 -13.62 -1.54
C PRO A 54 0.58 -14.00 -0.18
N LEU A 55 1.25 -13.69 0.92
CA LEU A 55 0.92 -14.10 2.28
C LEU A 55 -0.57 -14.00 2.65
N GLU A 56 -1.24 -12.92 2.24
CA GLU A 56 -2.67 -12.73 2.54
C GLU A 56 -3.58 -13.51 1.60
N ILE A 57 -3.15 -13.78 0.37
CA ILE A 57 -3.89 -14.62 -0.59
C ILE A 57 -3.85 -16.08 -0.17
N GLU A 58 -2.73 -16.54 0.36
CA GLU A 58 -2.54 -17.92 0.81
C GLU A 58 -3.25 -18.22 2.15
N ARG A 59 -3.77 -17.17 2.81
CA ARG A 59 -4.49 -17.30 4.07
C ARG A 59 -5.99 -17.40 3.80
N ASP A 60 -6.62 -18.47 4.28
CA ASP A 60 -8.09 -18.63 4.19
C ASP A 60 -8.81 -17.88 5.32
N GLN A 61 -8.54 -16.58 5.45
CA GLN A 61 -9.13 -15.70 6.45
C GLN A 61 -9.19 -14.25 5.92
N PRO A 62 -10.04 -13.39 6.49
CA PRO A 62 -10.02 -11.97 6.16
C PRO A 62 -8.64 -11.33 6.34
N SER A 63 -8.28 -10.47 5.41
CA SER A 63 -6.98 -9.80 5.38
C SER A 63 -6.94 -8.62 6.37
N TYR A 64 -6.64 -8.91 7.63
CA TYR A 64 -6.40 -7.87 8.63
C TYR A 64 -4.90 -7.55 8.71
N THR A 65 -4.56 -6.27 8.67
CA THR A 65 -3.17 -5.80 8.75
C THR A 65 -2.44 -6.32 9.98
N ILE A 66 -3.11 -6.37 11.14
CA ILE A 66 -2.52 -6.87 12.38
C ILE A 66 -1.99 -8.31 12.26
N ASP A 67 -2.74 -9.19 11.61
CA ASP A 67 -2.33 -10.59 11.44
C ASP A 67 -1.17 -10.72 10.48
N THR A 68 -1.13 -9.86 9.47
CA THR A 68 -0.03 -9.79 8.50
C THR A 68 1.26 -9.31 9.14
N VAL A 69 1.23 -8.20 9.88
CA VAL A 69 2.45 -7.68 10.53
C VAL A 69 2.95 -8.58 11.65
N ARG A 70 2.06 -9.28 12.38
CA ARG A 70 2.43 -10.33 13.35
C ARG A 70 3.18 -11.48 12.68
N THR A 71 2.69 -11.93 11.52
CA THR A 71 3.33 -13.01 10.76
C THR A 71 4.69 -12.59 10.23
N LEU A 72 4.80 -11.40 9.65
CA LEU A 72 6.07 -10.83 9.17
C LEU A 72 7.08 -10.68 10.31
N ARG A 73 6.66 -10.16 11.45
CA ARG A 73 7.53 -9.99 12.62
C ARG A 73 8.03 -11.33 13.15
N LYS A 74 7.17 -12.37 13.16
CA LYS A 74 7.55 -13.72 13.58
C LYS A 74 8.58 -14.35 12.62
N SER A 75 8.42 -14.13 11.31
CA SER A 75 9.35 -14.69 10.31
C SER A 75 10.70 -13.96 10.26
N ALA A 76 10.74 -12.67 10.61
CA ALA A 76 11.96 -11.86 10.60
C ALA A 76 12.01 -10.92 11.81
N PRO A 77 12.36 -11.43 13.02
CA PRO A 77 12.24 -10.69 14.27
C PRO A 77 13.10 -9.43 14.34
N ASP A 78 14.24 -9.41 13.65
CA ASP A 78 15.19 -8.30 13.67
C ASP A 78 14.99 -7.29 12.53
N THR A 79 14.10 -7.58 11.59
CA THR A 79 13.82 -6.70 10.45
C THR A 79 12.99 -5.49 10.90
N ARG A 80 13.38 -4.29 10.47
CA ARG A 80 12.52 -3.11 10.58
C ARG A 80 11.50 -3.15 9.47
N PHE A 81 10.24 -3.30 9.83
CA PHE A 81 9.13 -3.22 8.90
C PHE A 81 8.55 -1.82 8.90
N ILE A 82 8.19 -1.34 7.72
CA ILE A 82 7.49 -0.08 7.51
C ILE A 82 6.25 -0.38 6.65
N TRP A 83 5.08 -0.18 7.22
CA TRP A 83 3.80 -0.37 6.54
C TRP A 83 3.35 0.94 5.92
N LEU A 84 3.19 0.97 4.59
CA LEU A 84 2.84 2.18 3.86
C LEU A 84 1.33 2.33 3.74
N ILE A 85 0.81 3.51 4.10
CA ILE A 85 -0.60 3.89 3.93
C ILE A 85 -0.71 5.30 3.34
N GLY A 86 -1.87 5.61 2.75
CA GLY A 86 -2.21 6.98 2.39
C GLY A 86 -2.84 7.74 3.57
N SER A 87 -2.87 9.06 3.48
CA SER A 87 -3.51 9.93 4.47
C SER A 87 -5.01 9.62 4.68
N ASP A 88 -5.70 9.20 3.61
CA ASP A 88 -7.10 8.75 3.67
C ASP A 88 -7.30 7.49 4.55
N GLN A 89 -6.32 6.60 4.57
CA GLN A 89 -6.34 5.41 5.42
C GLN A 89 -6.01 5.75 6.88
N LEU A 90 -5.14 6.73 7.11
CA LEU A 90 -4.86 7.20 8.46
C LEU A 90 -6.12 7.74 9.14
N ALA A 91 -6.95 8.51 8.44
CA ALA A 91 -8.19 9.05 8.99
C ALA A 91 -9.14 7.95 9.53
N ASN A 92 -9.08 6.76 8.94
CA ASN A 92 -9.89 5.61 9.33
C ASN A 92 -9.11 4.52 10.09
N PHE A 93 -7.87 4.78 10.47
CA PHE A 93 -6.98 3.79 11.07
C PHE A 93 -7.53 3.20 12.38
N HIS A 94 -8.26 4.00 13.16
CA HIS A 94 -8.93 3.57 14.40
C HIS A 94 -9.98 2.47 14.18
N THR A 95 -10.49 2.30 12.96
CA THR A 95 -11.45 1.24 12.60
C THR A 95 -10.77 -0.09 12.27
N TRP A 96 -9.46 -0.13 12.17
CA TRP A 96 -8.74 -1.35 11.88
C TRP A 96 -8.69 -2.26 13.10
N ARG A 97 -8.76 -3.55 12.87
CA ARG A 97 -8.68 -4.53 13.94
C ARG A 97 -7.37 -4.39 14.70
N ASP A 98 -7.46 -4.33 16.03
CA ASP A 98 -6.32 -4.19 16.94
C ASP A 98 -5.35 -3.06 16.52
N TRP A 99 -5.87 -1.94 16.04
CA TRP A 99 -5.11 -0.89 15.38
C TRP A 99 -3.94 -0.34 16.21
N ARG A 100 -4.05 -0.28 17.54
CA ARG A 100 -2.96 0.16 18.41
C ARG A 100 -1.80 -0.83 18.41
N ASP A 101 -2.12 -2.13 18.34
CA ASP A 101 -1.11 -3.19 18.36
C ASP A 101 -0.28 -3.21 17.09
N ILE A 102 -0.78 -2.68 15.98
CA ILE A 102 -0.05 -2.66 14.69
C ILE A 102 1.31 -2.00 14.87
N LEU A 103 1.37 -0.86 15.60
CA LEU A 103 2.62 -0.14 15.84
C LEU A 103 3.62 -0.93 16.70
N THR A 104 3.21 -1.94 17.44
CA THR A 104 4.15 -2.79 18.18
C THR A 104 4.98 -3.68 17.24
N TYR A 105 4.49 -3.93 16.03
CA TYR A 105 5.14 -4.82 15.05
C TYR A 105 5.83 -4.09 13.89
N THR A 106 5.42 -2.87 13.59
CA THR A 106 5.90 -2.11 12.43
C THR A 106 5.88 -0.60 12.68
N HIS A 107 6.60 0.18 11.89
CA HIS A 107 6.28 1.59 11.70
C HIS A 107 5.17 1.72 10.67
N ILE A 108 4.40 2.79 10.73
CA ILE A 108 3.43 3.17 9.70
C ILE A 108 3.99 4.37 8.94
N ALA A 109 4.31 4.20 7.65
CA ALA A 109 4.65 5.32 6.80
C ALA A 109 3.39 5.91 6.18
N VAL A 110 3.15 7.20 6.39
CA VAL A 110 1.98 7.91 5.91
C VAL A 110 2.36 8.80 4.75
N ALA A 111 1.90 8.43 3.55
CA ALA A 111 2.11 9.23 2.35
C ALA A 111 1.17 10.42 2.34
N GLN A 112 1.72 11.63 2.42
CA GLN A 112 0.98 12.87 2.23
C GLN A 112 0.79 13.11 0.73
N ARG A 113 -0.47 13.22 0.28
CA ARG A 113 -0.75 13.69 -1.08
C ARG A 113 -0.68 15.21 -1.12
N ALA A 114 -0.09 15.79 -2.16
CA ALA A 114 -0.05 17.23 -2.33
C ALA A 114 -1.46 17.84 -2.23
N GLY A 115 -1.63 18.85 -1.39
CA GLY A 115 -2.91 19.48 -1.09
C GLY A 115 -3.75 18.77 -0.01
N HIS A 116 -3.24 17.69 0.58
CA HIS A 116 -3.85 16.97 1.71
C HIS A 116 -2.80 16.77 2.79
N GLU A 117 -2.35 17.88 3.39
CA GLU A 117 -1.54 17.82 4.60
C GLU A 117 -2.33 17.13 5.70
N ILE A 118 -1.66 16.26 6.42
CA ILE A 118 -2.28 15.57 7.55
C ILE A 118 -2.41 16.61 8.67
N SER A 119 -3.62 17.12 8.86
CA SER A 119 -3.92 17.91 10.06
C SER A 119 -4.45 16.96 11.13
N TYR A 120 -3.87 17.02 12.33
CA TYR A 120 -4.38 16.27 13.48
C TYR A 120 -5.86 16.55 13.74
N GLU A 121 -6.31 17.75 13.41
CA GLU A 121 -7.69 18.23 13.55
C GLU A 121 -8.65 17.50 12.59
N GLN A 122 -8.13 16.90 11.53
CA GLN A 122 -8.91 16.12 10.55
C GLN A 122 -9.10 14.66 10.98
N LEU A 123 -8.38 14.19 12.00
CA LEU A 123 -8.59 12.87 12.57
C LEU A 123 -9.85 12.92 13.43
N SER A 124 -10.92 12.30 12.95
CA SER A 124 -12.25 12.35 13.59
C SER A 124 -12.32 11.63 14.94
N ASP A 125 -11.41 10.68 15.20
CA ASP A 125 -11.34 9.92 16.43
C ASP A 125 -10.32 10.53 17.41
N PRO A 126 -10.75 10.99 18.61
CA PRO A 126 -9.86 11.62 19.57
C PRO A 126 -8.73 10.70 20.08
N GLN A 127 -8.99 9.39 20.18
CA GLN A 127 -7.99 8.44 20.66
C GLN A 127 -6.92 8.20 19.59
N LEU A 128 -7.29 8.18 18.30
CA LEU A 128 -6.34 8.13 17.21
C LEU A 128 -5.52 9.43 17.14
N CYS A 129 -6.16 10.58 17.33
CA CYS A 129 -5.48 11.88 17.35
C CYS A 129 -4.40 11.95 18.43
N ASP A 130 -4.72 11.56 19.66
CA ASP A 130 -3.76 11.54 20.76
C ASP A 130 -2.64 10.51 20.54
N TYR A 131 -3.00 9.34 20.05
CA TYR A 131 -2.05 8.27 19.77
C TYR A 131 -1.08 8.65 18.64
N TYR A 132 -1.59 9.27 17.59
CA TYR A 132 -0.79 9.78 16.49
C TYR A 132 0.17 10.87 16.96
N ARG A 133 -0.34 11.88 17.68
CA ARG A 133 0.47 13.00 18.21
C ARG A 133 1.65 12.53 19.09
N GLN A 134 1.45 11.46 19.87
CA GLN A 134 2.48 10.90 20.74
C GLN A 134 3.53 10.09 20.01
N ASN A 135 3.20 9.52 18.85
CA ASN A 135 4.01 8.53 18.15
C ASN A 135 4.36 8.93 16.72
N HIS A 136 4.25 10.21 16.35
CA HIS A 136 4.58 10.61 14.97
C HIS A 136 5.98 11.24 14.88
N CYS A 137 6.56 11.15 13.68
CA CYS A 137 7.78 11.84 13.30
C CYS A 137 7.79 12.07 11.78
N GLU A 138 8.67 12.95 11.33
CA GLU A 138 8.91 13.13 9.89
C GLU A 138 9.95 12.15 9.37
N VAL A 139 9.94 11.91 8.07
CA VAL A 139 10.93 11.02 7.41
C VAL A 139 12.37 11.55 7.56
N SER A 140 12.55 12.86 7.69
CA SER A 140 13.82 13.53 7.96
C SER A 140 14.40 13.20 9.34
N ASP A 141 13.56 12.85 10.32
CA ASP A 141 13.97 12.52 11.67
C ASP A 141 14.76 11.21 11.69
N SER A 142 15.78 11.15 12.53
CA SER A 142 16.57 9.92 12.69
C SER A 142 15.96 8.92 13.68
N VAL A 143 14.98 9.32 14.47
CA VAL A 143 14.42 8.52 15.57
C VAL A 143 13.82 7.19 15.10
N TRP A 144 13.12 7.17 13.97
CA TRP A 144 12.54 5.95 13.42
C TRP A 144 13.59 4.93 12.96
N ARG A 145 14.82 5.42 12.62
CA ARG A 145 15.93 4.52 12.25
C ARG A 145 16.56 3.83 13.47
N GLN A 146 16.30 4.32 14.66
CA GLN A 146 16.83 3.77 15.92
C GLN A 146 15.89 2.75 16.56
N GLN A 147 14.63 2.72 16.13
CA GLN A 147 13.60 1.82 16.63
C GLN A 147 13.21 0.78 15.59
N ARG A 148 12.69 -0.35 16.02
CA ARG A 148 12.21 -1.42 15.11
C ARG A 148 10.78 -1.22 14.65
N SER A 149 9.99 -0.47 15.41
CA SER A 149 8.55 -0.25 15.22
C SER A 149 8.10 0.92 16.12
N GLY A 150 6.83 1.29 16.08
CA GLY A 150 6.21 2.15 17.07
C GLY A 150 5.94 3.58 16.62
N LEU A 151 6.27 3.96 15.37
CA LEU A 151 6.09 5.34 14.91
C LEU A 151 5.24 5.42 13.65
N PHE A 152 4.46 6.49 13.57
CA PHE A 152 3.95 7.02 12.31
C PHE A 152 5.03 7.93 11.71
N ILE A 153 5.40 7.68 10.46
CA ILE A 153 6.43 8.42 9.74
C ILE A 153 5.77 9.17 8.59
N GLU A 154 5.72 10.47 8.67
CA GLU A 154 5.19 11.28 7.58
C GLU A 154 6.23 11.51 6.49
N PHE A 155 5.80 11.42 5.24
CA PHE A 155 6.64 11.79 4.13
C PHE A 155 5.83 12.37 2.96
N PRO A 156 6.39 13.33 2.22
CA PRO A 156 5.75 13.88 1.05
C PRO A 156 5.72 12.84 -0.06
N ALA A 157 4.55 12.65 -0.66
CA ALA A 157 4.37 11.79 -1.82
C ALA A 157 3.98 12.62 -3.04
N PRO A 158 4.41 12.25 -4.26
CA PRO A 158 3.95 12.91 -5.48
C PRO A 158 2.42 12.89 -5.57
N ALA A 159 1.83 14.02 -5.97
CA ALA A 159 0.40 14.08 -6.24
C ALA A 159 0.10 13.39 -7.56
N ILE A 160 -0.23 12.11 -7.51
CA ILE A 160 -0.68 11.36 -8.67
C ILE A 160 -2.21 11.26 -8.58
N ALA A 161 -2.91 11.93 -9.51
CA ALA A 161 -4.38 11.96 -9.58
C ALA A 161 -4.93 10.68 -10.22
N VAL A 162 -4.61 9.51 -9.66
CA VAL A 162 -5.06 8.20 -10.13
C VAL A 162 -6.04 7.59 -9.14
N SER A 163 -7.18 7.15 -9.66
CA SER A 163 -8.21 6.46 -8.87
C SER A 163 -8.56 5.13 -9.52
N SER A 164 -8.43 4.05 -8.78
CA SER A 164 -8.85 2.72 -9.25
C SER A 164 -10.34 2.64 -9.57
N THR A 165 -11.17 3.50 -9.01
CA THR A 165 -12.59 3.62 -9.35
C THR A 165 -12.78 4.24 -10.72
N GLN A 166 -12.01 5.29 -11.04
CA GLN A 166 -12.04 5.93 -12.37
C GLN A 166 -11.51 4.98 -13.44
N ILE A 167 -10.38 4.29 -13.17
CA ILE A 167 -9.83 3.29 -14.10
C ILE A 167 -10.87 2.22 -14.43
N ARG A 168 -11.53 1.64 -13.43
CA ARG A 168 -12.58 0.64 -13.66
C ARG A 168 -13.78 1.19 -14.44
N ALA A 169 -14.15 2.45 -14.23
CA ALA A 169 -15.21 3.10 -15.00
C ALA A 169 -14.81 3.30 -16.46
N GLN A 170 -13.58 3.72 -16.73
CA GLN A 170 -13.03 3.85 -18.08
C GLN A 170 -13.00 2.50 -18.82
N ILE A 171 -12.54 1.43 -18.16
CA ILE A 171 -12.53 0.08 -18.73
C ILE A 171 -13.95 -0.34 -19.14
N ARG A 172 -14.96 -0.14 -18.28
CA ARG A 172 -16.36 -0.47 -18.61
C ARG A 172 -16.90 0.26 -19.84
N THR A 173 -16.44 1.47 -20.07
CA THR A 173 -16.88 2.30 -21.21
C THR A 173 -15.99 2.13 -22.45
N GLY A 174 -14.99 1.24 -22.41
CA GLY A 174 -14.04 1.01 -23.50
C GLY A 174 -13.11 2.20 -23.75
N GLN A 175 -12.93 3.06 -22.79
CA GLN A 175 -12.01 4.19 -22.89
C GLN A 175 -10.57 3.74 -22.59
N THR A 176 -9.60 4.42 -23.19
CA THR A 176 -8.18 4.18 -22.91
C THR A 176 -7.84 4.53 -21.46
N THR A 177 -7.07 3.68 -20.82
CA THR A 177 -6.63 3.83 -19.43
C THR A 177 -5.11 4.05 -19.37
N PRO A 178 -4.62 5.29 -19.53
CA PRO A 178 -3.18 5.58 -19.55
C PRO A 178 -2.47 5.30 -18.22
N ASP A 179 -3.24 5.17 -17.14
CA ASP A 179 -2.73 5.01 -15.78
C ASP A 179 -2.44 3.54 -15.40
N ILE A 180 -2.60 2.60 -16.33
CA ILE A 180 -2.22 1.20 -16.18
C ILE A 180 -1.32 0.76 -17.32
N THR A 181 -0.48 -0.25 -17.08
CA THR A 181 0.40 -0.78 -18.11
C THR A 181 -0.39 -1.53 -19.18
N LYS A 182 0.17 -1.58 -20.40
CA LYS A 182 -0.48 -2.27 -21.52
C LYS A 182 -0.70 -3.76 -21.26
N SER A 183 0.21 -4.40 -20.55
CA SER A 183 0.07 -5.82 -20.18
C SER A 183 -1.10 -6.03 -19.23
N VAL A 184 -1.30 -5.14 -18.28
CA VAL A 184 -2.43 -5.18 -17.34
C VAL A 184 -3.74 -4.90 -18.07
N GLU A 185 -3.78 -3.87 -18.93
CA GLU A 185 -4.98 -3.56 -19.73
C GLU A 185 -5.40 -4.76 -20.60
N LYS A 186 -4.44 -5.35 -21.31
CA LYS A 186 -4.67 -6.55 -22.12
C LYS A 186 -5.23 -7.69 -21.28
N TYR A 187 -4.63 -7.98 -20.12
CA TYR A 187 -5.09 -9.02 -19.21
C TYR A 187 -6.55 -8.79 -18.76
N ILE A 188 -6.90 -7.56 -18.41
CA ILE A 188 -8.26 -7.20 -17.98
C ILE A 188 -9.28 -7.50 -19.09
N LEU A 189 -8.94 -7.15 -20.34
CA LEU A 189 -9.80 -7.38 -21.51
C LEU A 189 -9.95 -8.88 -21.83
N GLU A 190 -8.86 -9.65 -21.80
CA GLU A 190 -8.86 -11.09 -22.07
C GLU A 190 -9.65 -11.91 -21.05
N HIS A 191 -9.73 -11.43 -19.80
CA HIS A 191 -10.44 -12.11 -18.71
C HIS A 191 -11.79 -11.47 -18.35
N ASP A 192 -12.28 -10.54 -19.17
CA ASP A 192 -13.58 -9.87 -18.97
C ASP A 192 -13.77 -9.23 -17.58
N LEU A 193 -12.68 -8.72 -17.00
CA LEU A 193 -12.71 -8.13 -15.68
C LEU A 193 -13.32 -6.73 -15.68
N TYR A 194 -14.06 -6.41 -14.64
CA TYR A 194 -14.65 -5.07 -14.40
C TYR A 194 -15.74 -4.62 -15.41
N LYS A 195 -16.31 -5.53 -16.18
CA LYS A 195 -17.45 -5.25 -17.06
C LYS A 195 -18.75 -4.99 -16.28
#